data_f3205147af0c6ce142b57322fb9e9fad
#
_entry.id   f3205147af0c6ce142b57322fb9e9fad
#
_cell.length_a   1.000
_cell.length_b   1.000
_cell.length_c   1.000
_cell.angle_alpha   90.00
_cell.angle_beta   90.00
_cell.angle_gamma   90.00
#
_symmetry.space_group_name_H-M   'P 1'
#
loop_
_entity.id
_entity.type
_entity.pdbx_description
1 polymer ?
#
loop_
_entity_poly.entity_id
_entity_poly.type
_entity_poly.pdbx_seq_one_letter_code
_entity_poly.pdbx_strand_id
1 'polypeptide(L)'
;MVTYEVTAVVRPELADAYEAYMRRHIPELLATGWFVRASLARSTGNRYRIRYHARDQQSVDRYIAEDAPRLRADFAEHFPAGVELTREVWQTLEEWQP
;
A
#
# COMPACT_ATOMS: atom_id res chain seq x y z
N MET A 1 5.32 -2.15 -16.20
CA MET A 1 4.55 -2.14 -14.94
C MET A 1 5.44 -1.67 -13.81
N VAL A 2 4.93 -0.82 -12.97
CA VAL A 2 5.63 -0.29 -11.80
C VAL A 2 4.82 -0.66 -10.57
N THR A 3 5.47 -1.16 -9.52
CA THR A 3 4.81 -1.56 -8.29
C THR A 3 5.21 -0.62 -7.15
N TYR A 4 4.21 0.01 -6.55
CA TYR A 4 4.36 0.76 -5.32
C TYR A 4 4.05 -0.19 -4.16
N GLU A 5 5.06 -0.51 -3.36
CA GLU A 5 4.94 -1.52 -2.32
C GLU A 5 5.06 -0.86 -0.94
N VAL A 6 4.13 -1.22 -0.08
CA VAL A 6 4.13 -0.80 1.33
C VAL A 6 4.27 -2.06 2.19
N THR A 7 5.25 -2.06 3.08
CA THR A 7 5.39 -3.11 4.09
C THR A 7 5.04 -2.52 5.44
N ALA A 8 4.23 -3.25 6.21
CA ALA A 8 3.79 -2.83 7.54
C ALA A 8 4.13 -3.89 8.58
N VAL A 9 4.67 -3.46 9.71
CA VAL A 9 4.79 -4.29 10.91
C VAL A 9 3.81 -3.73 11.93
N VAL A 10 2.83 -4.54 12.31
CA VAL A 10 1.67 -4.11 13.10
C VAL A 10 1.71 -4.77 14.46
N ARG A 11 1.49 -4.02 15.55
CA ARG A 11 1.35 -4.61 16.88
C ARG A 11 0.18 -5.61 16.86
N PRO A 12 0.33 -6.77 17.54
CA PRO A 12 -0.70 -7.81 17.50
C PRO A 12 -2.10 -7.33 17.87
N GLU A 13 -2.21 -6.46 18.86
CA GLU A 13 -3.51 -5.93 19.32
C GLU A 13 -4.19 -5.02 18.30
N LEU A 14 -3.46 -4.53 17.30
CA LEU A 14 -3.98 -3.68 16.24
C LEU A 14 -4.25 -4.42 14.94
N ALA A 15 -3.93 -5.71 14.86
CA ALA A 15 -3.98 -6.47 13.62
C ALA A 15 -5.36 -6.45 12.97
N ASP A 16 -6.41 -6.73 13.74
CA ASP A 16 -7.79 -6.77 13.20
C ASP A 16 -8.24 -5.37 12.72
N ALA A 17 -7.94 -4.35 13.50
CA ALA A 17 -8.28 -2.97 13.12
C ALA A 17 -7.51 -2.53 11.87
N TYR A 18 -6.23 -2.93 11.77
CA TYR A 18 -5.40 -2.63 10.61
C TYR A 18 -5.97 -3.30 9.33
N GLU A 19 -6.30 -4.59 9.41
CA GLU A 19 -6.88 -5.30 8.27
C GLU A 19 -8.21 -4.70 7.84
N ALA A 20 -9.07 -4.36 8.80
CA ALA A 20 -10.35 -3.72 8.49
C ALA A 20 -10.15 -2.34 7.82
N TYR A 21 -9.19 -1.55 8.32
CA TYR A 21 -8.85 -0.26 7.73
C TYR A 21 -8.36 -0.43 6.29
N MET A 22 -7.43 -1.37 6.06
CA MET A 22 -6.84 -1.56 4.74
C MET A 22 -7.86 -2.04 3.71
N ARG A 23 -8.85 -2.82 4.12
CA ARG A 23 -9.92 -3.26 3.22
C ARG A 23 -10.81 -2.10 2.74
N ARG A 24 -10.82 -0.98 3.44
CA ARG A 24 -11.47 0.27 3.00
C ARG A 24 -10.49 1.18 2.27
N HIS A 25 -9.26 1.26 2.76
CA HIS A 25 -8.23 2.16 2.27
C HIS A 25 -7.74 1.78 0.86
N ILE A 26 -7.51 0.49 0.62
CA ILE A 26 -7.02 0.02 -0.68
C ILE A 26 -7.96 0.38 -1.82
N PRO A 27 -9.29 0.16 -1.71
CA PRO A 27 -10.22 0.63 -2.74
C PRO A 27 -10.18 2.14 -2.96
N GLU A 28 -9.92 2.94 -1.93
CA GLU A 28 -9.77 4.40 -2.09
C GLU A 28 -8.57 4.75 -2.95
N LEU A 29 -7.44 4.06 -2.77
CA LEU A 29 -6.28 4.26 -3.63
C LEU A 29 -6.59 3.87 -5.07
N LEU A 30 -7.27 2.76 -5.27
CA LEU A 30 -7.67 2.33 -6.63
C LEU A 30 -8.61 3.32 -7.28
N ALA A 31 -9.49 3.95 -6.51
CA ALA A 31 -10.43 4.95 -7.01
C ALA A 31 -9.73 6.22 -7.50
N THR A 32 -8.47 6.47 -7.12
CA THR A 32 -7.70 7.61 -7.65
C THR A 32 -7.39 7.45 -9.13
N GLY A 33 -7.41 6.22 -9.65
CA GLY A 33 -7.14 5.92 -11.07
C GLY A 33 -5.67 5.74 -11.41
N TRP A 34 -4.75 5.95 -10.47
CA TRP A 34 -3.30 5.82 -10.72
C TRP A 34 -2.80 4.37 -10.71
N PHE A 35 -3.56 3.47 -10.09
CA PHE A 35 -3.21 2.06 -9.99
C PHE A 35 -4.27 1.18 -10.64
N VAL A 36 -3.83 0.10 -11.27
CA VAL A 36 -4.72 -0.80 -12.01
C VAL A 36 -5.16 -2.02 -11.19
N ARG A 37 -4.40 -2.36 -10.16
CA ARG A 37 -4.75 -3.45 -9.23
C ARG A 37 -3.92 -3.35 -7.97
N ALA A 38 -4.36 -4.05 -6.93
CA ALA A 38 -3.64 -4.10 -5.66
C ALA A 38 -3.83 -5.46 -5.00
N SER A 39 -2.91 -5.78 -4.07
CA SER A 39 -3.03 -6.97 -3.24
C SER A 39 -2.59 -6.67 -1.82
N LEU A 40 -3.20 -7.36 -0.86
CA LEU A 40 -2.85 -7.31 0.56
C LEU A 40 -2.45 -8.71 0.97
N ALA A 41 -1.25 -8.87 1.53
CA ALA A 41 -0.75 -10.15 2.00
C ALA A 41 -0.28 -10.03 3.45
N ARG A 42 -0.42 -11.09 4.20
CA ARG A 42 0.06 -11.18 5.58
C ARG A 42 1.09 -12.31 5.68
N SER A 43 2.19 -12.04 6.38
CA SER A 43 3.19 -13.02 6.73
C SER A 43 3.17 -13.25 8.25
N THR A 44 4.10 -14.05 8.76
CA THR A 44 4.26 -14.26 10.20
C THR A 44 4.68 -12.98 10.92
N GLY A 45 4.44 -12.91 12.25
CA GLY A 45 4.85 -11.77 13.06
C GLY A 45 4.04 -10.49 12.79
N ASN A 46 2.80 -10.63 12.30
CA ASN A 46 1.94 -9.50 11.97
C ASN A 46 2.58 -8.53 10.96
N ARG A 47 3.24 -9.09 9.98
CA ARG A 47 3.83 -8.36 8.87
C ARG A 47 2.88 -8.42 7.68
N TYR A 48 2.67 -7.25 7.06
CA TYR A 48 1.77 -7.10 5.91
C TYR A 48 2.52 -6.48 4.76
N ARG A 49 2.10 -6.82 3.56
CA ARG A 49 2.63 -6.24 2.34
C ARG A 49 1.47 -5.87 1.43
N ILE A 50 1.47 -4.62 1.01
CA ILE A 50 0.49 -4.13 0.05
C ILE A 50 1.24 -3.77 -1.22
N ARG A 51 0.80 -4.32 -2.36
CA ARG A 51 1.35 -4.00 -3.67
C ARG A 51 0.29 -3.31 -4.49
N TYR A 52 0.63 -2.10 -4.95
CA TYR A 52 -0.19 -1.33 -5.88
C TYR A 52 0.52 -1.31 -7.22
N HIS A 53 -0.14 -1.81 -8.26
CA HIS A 53 0.44 -1.90 -9.60
C HIS A 53 -0.03 -0.75 -10.46
N ALA A 54 0.93 0.03 -10.96
CA ALA A 54 0.70 1.16 -11.86
C ALA A 54 1.21 0.84 -13.26
N ARG A 55 0.67 1.51 -14.26
CA ARG A 55 1.09 1.33 -15.65
C ARG A 55 2.51 1.83 -15.88
N ASP A 56 2.90 2.92 -15.19
CA ASP A 56 4.17 3.59 -15.38
C ASP A 56 4.59 4.34 -14.13
N GLN A 57 5.83 4.83 -14.14
CA GLN A 57 6.39 5.62 -13.04
C GLN A 57 5.64 6.93 -12.84
N GLN A 58 5.19 7.56 -13.93
CA GLN A 58 4.47 8.82 -13.84
C GLN A 58 3.19 8.70 -13.01
N SER A 59 2.48 7.58 -13.14
CA SER A 59 1.27 7.32 -12.33
C SER A 59 1.60 7.27 -10.85
N VAL A 60 2.70 6.62 -10.47
CA VAL A 60 3.16 6.59 -9.08
C VAL A 60 3.54 7.98 -8.59
N ASP A 61 4.29 8.73 -9.39
CA ASP A 61 4.71 10.10 -9.06
C ASP A 61 3.50 11.01 -8.85
N ARG A 62 2.50 10.89 -9.69
CA ARG A 62 1.25 11.67 -9.58
C ARG A 62 0.46 11.27 -8.34
N TYR A 63 0.37 9.98 -8.03
CA TYR A 63 -0.25 9.54 -6.78
C TYR A 63 0.45 10.16 -5.57
N ILE A 64 1.78 10.10 -5.52
CA ILE A 64 2.54 10.63 -4.39
C ILE A 64 2.34 12.13 -4.22
N ALA A 65 2.27 12.87 -5.35
CA ALA A 65 2.10 14.31 -5.31
C ALA A 65 0.67 14.76 -4.99
N GLU A 66 -0.34 14.06 -5.53
CA GLU A 66 -1.72 14.53 -5.52
C GLU A 66 -2.60 13.88 -4.45
N ASP A 67 -2.40 12.61 -4.15
CA ASP A 67 -3.32 11.84 -3.29
C ASP A 67 -2.68 11.32 -2.00
N ALA A 68 -1.40 10.94 -2.04
CA ALA A 68 -0.74 10.33 -0.88
C ALA A 68 -0.77 11.21 0.37
N PRO A 69 -0.56 12.54 0.32
CA PRO A 69 -0.59 13.34 1.53
C PRO A 69 -1.90 13.23 2.31
N ARG A 70 -3.03 13.28 1.61
CA ARG A 70 -4.36 13.15 2.22
C ARG A 70 -4.57 11.76 2.82
N LEU A 71 -4.22 10.73 2.06
CA LEU A 71 -4.42 9.34 2.48
C LEU A 71 -3.49 8.94 3.63
N ARG A 72 -2.24 9.43 3.62
CA ARG A 72 -1.31 9.21 4.73
C ARG A 72 -1.73 9.93 6.00
N ALA A 73 -2.30 11.12 5.89
CA ALA A 73 -2.84 11.85 7.04
C ALA A 73 -4.00 11.10 7.67
N ASP A 74 -4.91 10.56 6.87
CA ASP A 74 -6.02 9.75 7.37
C ASP A 74 -5.52 8.49 8.10
N PHE A 75 -4.54 7.80 7.50
CA PHE A 75 -3.93 6.64 8.14
C PHE A 75 -3.32 6.99 9.50
N ALA A 76 -2.58 8.09 9.58
CA ALA A 76 -1.94 8.52 10.82
C ALA A 76 -2.94 8.87 11.92
N GLU A 77 -4.12 9.36 11.57
CA GLU A 77 -5.19 9.60 12.54
C GLU A 77 -5.72 8.30 13.14
N HIS A 78 -5.84 7.26 12.31
CA HIS A 78 -6.34 5.96 12.76
C HIS A 78 -5.28 5.17 13.53
N PHE A 79 -4.02 5.30 13.13
CA PHE A 79 -2.90 4.56 13.73
C PHE A 79 -1.76 5.52 14.09
N PRO A 80 -1.92 6.31 15.18
CA PRO A 80 -0.87 7.25 15.60
C PRO A 80 0.38 6.53 16.14
N ALA A 81 0.25 5.24 16.50
CA ALA A 81 1.35 4.42 16.97
C ALA A 81 1.04 2.95 16.70
N GLY A 82 2.06 2.09 16.75
CA GLY A 82 1.91 0.63 16.68
C GLY A 82 1.96 0.05 15.29
N VAL A 83 2.15 0.85 14.25
CA VAL A 83 2.35 0.40 12.88
C VAL A 83 3.60 1.05 12.32
N GLU A 84 4.55 0.23 11.91
CA GLU A 84 5.78 0.69 11.23
C GLU A 84 5.65 0.43 9.74
N LEU A 85 5.86 1.46 8.94
CA LEU A 85 5.70 1.39 7.49
C LEU A 85 7.02 1.65 6.78
N THR A 86 7.27 0.87 5.72
CA THR A 86 8.31 1.16 4.74
C THR A 86 7.70 1.11 3.34
N ARG A 87 8.26 1.89 2.43
CA ARG A 87 7.75 2.02 1.06
C ARG A 87 8.86 1.87 0.06
N GLU A 88 8.58 1.16 -1.03
CA GLU A 88 9.51 1.00 -2.13
C GLU A 88 8.74 1.04 -3.46
N VAL A 89 9.45 1.46 -4.50
CA VAL A 89 8.92 1.43 -5.86
C VAL A 89 9.80 0.49 -6.68
N TRP A 90 9.15 -0.44 -7.36
CA TRP A 90 9.80 -1.49 -8.14
C TRP A 90 9.40 -1.36 -9.60
N GLN A 91 10.38 -1.37 -10.51
CA GLN A 91 10.13 -1.46 -11.94
C GLN A 91 10.28 -2.92 -12.35
N THR A 92 9.24 -3.49 -12.97
CA THR A 92 9.31 -4.84 -13.51
C THR A 92 10.21 -4.82 -14.75
N LEU A 93 11.31 -5.56 -14.70
CA LEU A 93 12.21 -5.66 -15.83
C LEU A 93 11.78 -6.76 -16.79
N GLU A 94 11.42 -7.91 -16.27
CA GLU A 94 10.98 -9.07 -17.04
C GLU A 94 10.04 -9.94 -16.20
N GLU A 95 9.15 -10.64 -16.87
CA GLU A 95 8.28 -11.65 -16.26
C GLU A 95 8.46 -12.96 -17.02
N TRP A 96 8.49 -14.06 -16.27
CA TRP A 96 8.62 -15.41 -16.86
C TRP A 96 7.40 -16.24 -16.47
N GLN A 97 7.02 -17.13 -17.39
CA GLN A 97 6.03 -18.16 -17.15
C GLN A 97 6.57 -19.49 -17.68
N PRO A 98 6.16 -20.65 -17.07
CA PRO A 98 6.58 -21.95 -17.59
C PRO A 98 6.13 -22.22 -19.02
#